data_c2b0f1451e2ba58c3e3024852a2f442f
#
_entry.id   c2b0f1451e2ba58c3e3024852a2f442f
#
_cell.length_a   1.000
_cell.length_b   1.000
_cell.length_c   1.000
_cell.angle_alpha   90.00
_cell.angle_beta   90.00
_cell.angle_gamma   90.00
#
_symmetry.space_group_name_H-M   'P 1'
#
loop_
_entity.id
_entity.type
_entity.pdbx_description
1 polymer ?
#
loop_
_entity_poly.entity_id
_entity_poly.type
_entity_poly.pdbx_seq_one_letter_code
_entity_poly.pdbx_strand_id
1 'polypeptide(L)'
;KMLGYISHAATLSASDLHITPGRDSTDFTYLEARVHGELELLDIVRKDEGLELLGATYSGMTDVIKGTQFDPGVPQDARLAERFLKLAGLFGARYSHYPCVGGLYAVLRLIKDDSQHIPTFSMLGYHPEQERAVRRMLQRPEGIVILSGPTGSGKSTTLRTASAAYLEQYGFNDTGGILLPRRRLFTIESPPEGRIPGAIQTAVMDTAQGWVDSVKSALRLDPDAILNGEIRDHASAI
;
A
#
# COMPACT_ATOMS: atom_id res chain seq x y z
N LYS A 1 12.88 18.44 2.28
CA LYS A 1 11.64 19.08 2.79
C LYS A 1 10.46 18.10 2.79
N MET A 2 10.05 17.45 1.67
CA MET A 2 8.89 16.53 1.63
C MET A 2 8.94 15.44 2.71
N LEU A 3 10.08 14.78 2.91
CA LEU A 3 10.25 13.77 3.97
C LEU A 3 9.97 14.34 5.37
N GLY A 4 10.29 15.61 5.60
CA GLY A 4 9.96 16.29 6.87
C GLY A 4 8.45 16.38 7.10
N TYR A 5 7.70 16.79 6.08
CA TYR A 5 6.23 16.84 6.16
C TYR A 5 5.61 15.46 6.32
N ILE A 6 6.11 14.46 5.58
CA ILE A 6 5.65 13.07 5.71
C ILE A 6 5.93 12.55 7.14
N SER A 7 7.14 12.78 7.67
CA SER A 7 7.49 12.35 9.03
C SER A 7 6.63 13.06 10.08
N HIS A 8 6.38 14.35 9.92
CA HIS A 8 5.50 15.11 10.82
C HIS A 8 4.06 14.57 10.76
N ALA A 9 3.49 14.38 9.57
CA ALA A 9 2.17 13.77 9.42
C ALA A 9 2.11 12.36 10.05
N ALA A 10 3.17 11.55 9.90
CA ALA A 10 3.24 10.23 10.52
C ALA A 10 3.26 10.30 12.06
N THR A 11 3.96 11.28 12.68
CA THR A 11 3.95 11.48 14.14
C THR A 11 2.57 11.88 14.65
N LEU A 12 1.80 12.63 13.87
CA LEU A 12 0.41 12.98 14.18
C LEU A 12 -0.56 11.81 13.94
N SER A 13 -0.06 10.67 13.49
CA SER A 13 -0.89 9.52 13.08
C SER A 13 -1.87 9.84 11.95
N ALA A 14 -1.52 10.78 11.09
CA ALA A 14 -2.33 11.14 9.93
C ALA A 14 -2.49 9.96 8.97
N SER A 15 -3.66 9.87 8.35
CA SER A 15 -3.95 8.91 7.29
C SER A 15 -3.46 9.41 5.93
N ASP A 16 -3.55 10.71 5.70
CA ASP A 16 -3.23 11.33 4.41
C ASP A 16 -2.52 12.68 4.62
N LEU A 17 -1.63 13.02 3.70
CA LEU A 17 -1.03 14.35 3.57
C LEU A 17 -1.55 14.98 2.27
N HIS A 18 -2.23 16.09 2.39
CA HIS A 18 -2.82 16.85 1.29
C HIS A 18 -1.90 18.03 0.95
N ILE A 19 -1.68 18.25 -0.34
CA ILE A 19 -0.80 19.31 -0.84
C ILE A 19 -1.53 20.00 -2.00
N THR A 20 -1.83 21.27 -1.86
CA THR A 20 -2.69 21.99 -2.78
C THR A 20 -2.01 23.27 -3.29
N PRO A 21 -1.11 23.18 -4.30
CA PRO A 21 -0.53 24.34 -4.96
C PRO A 21 -1.59 25.14 -5.71
N GLY A 22 -1.67 26.44 -5.46
CA GLY A 22 -2.56 27.36 -6.18
C GLY A 22 -4.04 27.22 -5.82
N ARG A 23 -4.36 26.68 -4.63
CA ARG A 23 -5.75 26.65 -4.13
C ARG A 23 -6.39 28.04 -4.19
N ASP A 24 -7.63 28.10 -4.68
CA ASP A 24 -8.40 29.33 -4.85
C ASP A 24 -7.68 30.39 -5.72
N SER A 25 -6.86 29.93 -6.69
CA SER A 25 -6.05 30.77 -7.59
C SER A 25 -5.03 31.64 -6.86
N THR A 26 -4.61 31.26 -5.68
CA THR A 26 -3.57 31.96 -4.90
C THR A 26 -2.16 31.53 -5.29
N ASP A 27 -1.16 32.34 -4.91
CA ASP A 27 0.26 32.03 -5.09
C ASP A 27 0.83 31.18 -3.95
N PHE A 28 -0.04 30.45 -3.25
CA PHE A 28 0.34 29.61 -2.11
C PHE A 28 0.02 28.14 -2.34
N THR A 29 0.74 27.30 -1.61
CA THR A 29 0.50 25.87 -1.44
C THR A 29 0.15 25.63 0.01
N TYR A 30 -0.95 24.94 0.24
CA TYR A 30 -1.36 24.49 1.57
C TYR A 30 -0.95 23.02 1.74
N LEU A 31 -0.27 22.74 2.87
CA LEU A 31 0.07 21.37 3.28
C LEU A 31 -0.76 21.05 4.52
N GLU A 32 -1.64 20.04 4.40
CA GLU A 32 -2.61 19.69 5.41
C GLU A 32 -2.53 18.18 5.70
N ALA A 33 -2.54 17.78 6.96
CA ALA A 33 -2.60 16.39 7.38
C ALA A 33 -4.02 15.99 7.76
N ARG A 34 -4.48 14.82 7.36
CA ARG A 34 -5.75 14.26 7.84
C ARG A 34 -5.55 13.46 9.10
N VAL A 35 -5.90 14.07 10.24
CA VAL A 35 -5.75 13.49 11.58
C VAL A 35 -7.15 13.19 12.13
N HIS A 36 -7.42 11.94 12.49
CA HIS A 36 -8.74 11.49 12.99
C HIS A 36 -9.95 11.92 12.12
N GLY A 37 -9.74 12.02 10.82
CA GLY A 37 -10.77 12.39 9.86
C GLY A 37 -10.85 13.89 9.55
N GLU A 38 -10.18 14.75 10.30
CA GLU A 38 -10.15 16.20 10.10
C GLU A 38 -8.84 16.66 9.45
N LEU A 39 -8.87 17.77 8.73
CA LEU A 39 -7.69 18.36 8.11
C LEU A 39 -7.06 19.36 9.07
N GLU A 40 -5.78 19.16 9.37
CA GLU A 40 -4.96 20.05 10.17
C GLU A 40 -3.89 20.69 9.28
N LEU A 41 -3.79 22.01 9.31
CA LEU A 41 -2.78 22.76 8.55
C LEU A 41 -1.39 22.50 9.15
N LEU A 42 -0.46 22.01 8.32
CA LEU A 42 0.93 21.82 8.69
C LEU A 42 1.81 23.02 8.30
N ASP A 43 1.60 23.54 7.09
CA ASP A 43 2.42 24.63 6.56
C ASP A 43 1.75 25.32 5.37
N ILE A 44 2.21 26.55 5.08
CA ILE A 44 1.86 27.31 3.88
C ILE A 44 3.16 27.75 3.23
N VAL A 45 3.39 27.33 2.00
CA VAL A 45 4.57 27.71 1.21
C VAL A 45 4.15 28.37 -0.08
N ARG A 46 5.10 28.88 -0.87
CA ARG A 46 4.79 29.43 -2.20
C ARG A 46 4.31 28.34 -3.16
N LYS A 47 3.51 28.71 -4.16
CA LYS A 47 2.97 27.80 -5.17
C LYS A 47 4.08 27.07 -5.95
N ASP A 48 5.10 27.80 -6.38
CA ASP A 48 6.26 27.26 -7.06
C ASP A 48 7.00 26.22 -6.22
N GLU A 49 7.25 26.52 -4.94
CA GLU A 49 7.87 25.59 -4.00
C GLU A 49 7.03 24.31 -3.82
N GLY A 50 5.71 24.43 -3.73
CA GLY A 50 4.81 23.28 -3.64
C GLY A 50 4.87 22.39 -4.89
N LEU A 51 4.91 22.99 -6.07
CA LEU A 51 5.06 22.23 -7.32
C LEU A 51 6.42 21.55 -7.43
N GLU A 52 7.50 22.20 -7.02
CA GLU A 52 8.84 21.61 -6.96
C GLU A 52 8.89 20.41 -5.98
N LEU A 53 8.28 20.55 -4.80
CA LEU A 53 8.17 19.47 -3.83
C LEU A 53 7.46 18.23 -4.40
N LEU A 54 6.34 18.44 -5.12
CA LEU A 54 5.59 17.36 -5.75
C LEU A 54 6.38 16.72 -6.90
N GLY A 55 7.01 17.52 -7.76
CA GLY A 55 7.84 17.02 -8.85
C GLY A 55 9.03 16.22 -8.37
N ALA A 56 9.74 16.70 -7.34
CA ALA A 56 10.85 15.98 -6.73
C ALA A 56 10.39 14.67 -6.05
N THR A 57 9.21 14.68 -5.44
CA THR A 57 8.62 13.48 -4.82
C THR A 57 8.27 12.45 -5.87
N TYR A 58 7.54 12.84 -6.91
CA TYR A 58 7.12 11.95 -7.99
C TYR A 58 8.32 11.35 -8.73
N SER A 59 9.31 12.17 -9.10
CA SER A 59 10.46 11.72 -9.89
C SER A 59 11.52 10.98 -9.08
N GLY A 60 11.69 11.33 -7.80
CA GLY A 60 12.82 10.85 -7.00
C GLY A 60 12.48 9.84 -5.91
N MET A 61 11.22 9.78 -5.47
CA MET A 61 10.84 8.96 -4.33
C MET A 61 9.91 7.78 -4.68
N THR A 62 9.50 7.65 -5.93
CA THR A 62 8.58 6.59 -6.36
C THR A 62 9.30 5.36 -6.87
N ASP A 63 8.68 4.19 -6.73
CA ASP A 63 9.14 2.89 -7.26
C ASP A 63 8.16 2.30 -8.29
N VAL A 64 6.88 2.70 -8.24
CA VAL A 64 5.86 2.34 -9.22
C VAL A 64 5.14 3.61 -9.64
N ILE A 65 5.25 3.96 -10.92
CA ILE A 65 4.69 5.19 -11.49
C ILE A 65 3.86 4.89 -12.74
N LYS A 66 2.79 5.66 -12.91
CA LYS A 66 2.07 5.79 -14.20
C LYS A 66 2.67 6.99 -14.95
N GLY A 67 3.44 6.72 -15.99
CA GLY A 67 4.13 7.75 -16.75
C GLY A 67 5.57 7.98 -16.25
N THR A 68 6.39 8.55 -17.12
CA THR A 68 7.84 8.66 -16.91
C THR A 68 8.28 9.96 -16.28
N GLN A 69 7.45 11.00 -16.31
CA GLN A 69 7.77 12.34 -15.83
C GLN A 69 6.58 12.96 -15.09
N PHE A 70 6.88 13.76 -14.09
CA PHE A 70 5.87 14.58 -13.40
C PHE A 70 5.26 15.60 -14.38
N ASP A 71 3.95 15.55 -14.51
CA ASP A 71 3.16 16.51 -15.32
C ASP A 71 1.97 17.00 -14.50
N PRO A 72 1.99 18.27 -14.03
CA PRO A 72 0.89 18.84 -13.25
C PRO A 72 -0.39 19.05 -14.06
N GLY A 73 -0.35 18.89 -15.39
CA GLY A 73 -1.50 19.06 -16.28
C GLY A 73 -2.36 17.79 -16.45
N VAL A 74 -1.93 16.64 -15.98
CA VAL A 74 -2.65 15.38 -16.12
C VAL A 74 -2.73 14.64 -14.80
N PRO A 75 -3.76 13.81 -14.57
CA PRO A 75 -3.83 12.95 -13.38
C PRO A 75 -2.70 11.93 -13.37
N GLN A 76 -2.00 11.81 -12.24
CA GLN A 76 -0.94 10.83 -12.10
C GLN A 76 -1.02 10.13 -10.74
N ASP A 77 -0.74 8.83 -10.74
CA ASP A 77 -0.64 7.99 -9.56
C ASP A 77 0.75 7.36 -9.47
N ALA A 78 1.25 7.18 -8.25
CA ALA A 78 2.52 6.54 -7.98
C ALA A 78 2.54 5.91 -6.58
N ARG A 79 3.55 5.07 -6.33
CA ARG A 79 3.86 4.59 -4.99
C ARG A 79 5.22 5.15 -4.56
N LEU A 80 5.28 5.73 -3.36
CA LEU A 80 6.54 6.11 -2.74
C LEU A 80 7.23 4.87 -2.18
N ALA A 81 8.53 4.75 -2.49
CA ALA A 81 9.33 3.61 -2.08
C ALA A 81 9.59 3.61 -0.57
N GLU A 82 9.47 2.44 0.06
CA GLU A 82 9.70 2.21 1.48
C GLU A 82 11.04 2.76 1.97
N ARG A 83 12.11 2.62 1.17
CA ARG A 83 13.46 3.08 1.55
C ARG A 83 13.54 4.55 1.98
N PHE A 84 12.63 5.39 1.50
CA PHE A 84 12.56 6.81 1.91
C PHE A 84 11.68 7.03 3.15
N LEU A 85 10.77 6.10 3.44
CA LEU A 85 9.70 6.28 4.42
C LEU A 85 9.92 5.48 5.71
N LYS A 86 10.85 4.53 5.68
CA LYS A 86 11.14 3.61 6.80
C LYS A 86 11.45 4.34 8.11
N LEU A 87 12.20 5.45 8.06
CA LEU A 87 12.53 6.25 9.25
C LEU A 87 11.30 6.94 9.86
N ALA A 88 10.24 7.15 9.07
CA ALA A 88 8.97 7.67 9.55
C ALA A 88 8.01 6.56 10.03
N GLY A 89 8.46 5.30 10.09
CA GLY A 89 7.62 4.16 10.48
C GLY A 89 6.56 3.81 9.44
N LEU A 90 6.80 4.15 8.17
CA LEU A 90 5.88 3.89 7.08
C LEU A 90 6.43 2.80 6.15
N PHE A 91 5.55 1.89 5.76
CA PHE A 91 5.80 0.87 4.74
C PHE A 91 5.79 1.44 3.32
N GLY A 92 5.04 2.52 3.11
CA GLY A 92 4.92 3.18 1.83
C GLY A 92 3.98 4.38 1.91
N ALA A 93 3.78 5.03 0.77
CA ALA A 93 2.70 5.98 0.59
C ALA A 93 2.18 5.89 -0.84
N ARG A 94 0.86 5.99 -1.01
CA ARG A 94 0.23 6.12 -2.31
C ARG A 94 0.12 7.60 -2.64
N TYR A 95 0.76 8.01 -3.72
CA TYR A 95 0.69 9.34 -4.28
C TYR A 95 -0.37 9.40 -5.37
N SER A 96 -1.22 10.40 -5.33
CA SER A 96 -2.16 10.70 -6.39
C SER A 96 -2.27 12.21 -6.55
N HIS A 97 -2.30 12.70 -7.79
CA HIS A 97 -2.62 14.09 -8.02
C HIS A 97 -3.60 14.29 -9.20
N TYR A 98 -4.30 15.41 -9.15
CA TYR A 98 -5.26 15.84 -10.16
C TYR A 98 -5.15 17.35 -10.40
N PRO A 99 -5.10 17.82 -11.67
CA PRO A 99 -5.20 19.25 -11.98
C PRO A 99 -6.54 19.79 -11.49
N CYS A 100 -6.53 20.94 -10.87
CA CYS A 100 -7.73 21.62 -10.41
C CYS A 100 -7.73 23.10 -10.82
N VAL A 101 -8.88 23.77 -10.67
CA VAL A 101 -8.98 25.20 -10.98
C VAL A 101 -7.98 25.99 -10.13
N GLY A 102 -7.11 26.73 -10.79
CA GLY A 102 -6.07 27.54 -10.16
C GLY A 102 -4.76 26.80 -9.88
N GLY A 103 -4.73 25.47 -9.90
CA GLY A 103 -3.50 24.74 -9.56
C GLY A 103 -3.59 23.23 -9.61
N LEU A 104 -3.08 22.58 -8.58
CA LEU A 104 -2.98 21.14 -8.47
C LEU A 104 -3.48 20.69 -7.09
N TYR A 105 -4.10 19.53 -7.02
CA TYR A 105 -4.43 18.85 -5.77
C TYR A 105 -3.73 17.52 -5.71
N ALA A 106 -2.87 17.34 -4.73
CA ALA A 106 -2.14 16.09 -4.52
C ALA A 106 -2.41 15.52 -3.13
N VAL A 107 -2.48 14.20 -3.05
CA VAL A 107 -2.66 13.47 -1.78
C VAL A 107 -1.65 12.35 -1.69
N LEU A 108 -1.00 12.25 -0.54
CA LEU A 108 -0.19 11.11 -0.16
C LEU A 108 -0.93 10.34 0.94
N ARG A 109 -1.49 9.17 0.60
CA ARG A 109 -2.03 8.25 1.61
C ARG A 109 -0.89 7.51 2.27
N LEU A 110 -0.76 7.67 3.58
CA LEU A 110 0.33 7.11 4.37
C LEU A 110 0.00 5.67 4.78
N ILE A 111 0.88 4.73 4.47
CA ILE A 111 0.73 3.31 4.81
C ILE A 111 1.72 3.00 5.94
N LYS A 112 1.19 2.79 7.15
CA LYS A 112 2.02 2.48 8.33
C LYS A 112 2.69 1.12 8.20
N ASP A 113 3.91 0.99 8.72
CA ASP A 113 4.55 -0.31 8.88
C ASP A 113 4.07 -0.94 10.19
N ASP A 114 3.09 -1.83 10.08
CA ASP A 114 2.53 -2.61 11.18
C ASP A 114 2.95 -4.10 11.12
N SER A 115 4.05 -4.41 10.42
CA SER A 115 4.55 -5.78 10.23
C SER A 115 4.82 -6.52 11.54
N GLN A 116 5.17 -5.78 12.59
CA GLN A 116 5.40 -6.33 13.93
C GLN A 116 4.09 -6.69 14.67
N HIS A 117 2.95 -6.25 14.16
CA HIS A 117 1.65 -6.32 14.84
C HIS A 117 0.54 -6.81 13.91
N ILE A 118 0.85 -7.78 13.03
CA ILE A 118 -0.22 -8.42 12.23
C ILE A 118 -1.18 -9.08 13.21
N PRO A 119 -2.47 -8.71 13.22
CA PRO A 119 -3.42 -9.27 14.16
C PRO A 119 -3.63 -10.77 13.90
N THR A 120 -3.85 -11.54 14.95
CA THR A 120 -4.29 -12.94 14.84
C THR A 120 -5.78 -13.00 14.48
N PHE A 121 -6.27 -14.15 14.03
CA PHE A 121 -7.72 -14.35 13.81
C PHE A 121 -8.54 -14.06 15.05
N SER A 122 -8.07 -14.48 16.22
CA SER A 122 -8.71 -14.18 17.51
C SER A 122 -8.83 -12.67 17.77
N MET A 123 -7.77 -11.89 17.51
CA MET A 123 -7.80 -10.43 17.65
C MET A 123 -8.76 -9.76 16.65
N LEU A 124 -9.02 -10.39 15.50
CA LEU A 124 -10.03 -9.95 14.52
C LEU A 124 -11.46 -10.38 14.89
N GLY A 125 -11.66 -11.05 16.03
CA GLY A 125 -12.97 -11.48 16.50
C GLY A 125 -13.45 -12.81 15.92
N TYR A 126 -12.59 -13.59 15.28
CA TYR A 126 -12.94 -14.93 14.81
C TYR A 126 -13.13 -15.87 16.00
N HIS A 127 -14.22 -16.64 15.99
CA HIS A 127 -14.40 -17.74 16.92
C HIS A 127 -13.39 -18.89 16.62
N PRO A 128 -12.99 -19.69 17.63
CA PRO A 128 -12.02 -20.77 17.43
C PRO A 128 -12.39 -21.77 16.32
N GLU A 129 -13.68 -21.99 16.10
CA GLU A 129 -14.16 -22.89 15.03
C GLU A 129 -14.01 -22.27 13.64
N GLN A 130 -14.23 -20.96 13.53
CA GLN A 130 -14.02 -20.20 12.29
C GLN A 130 -12.53 -20.16 11.94
N GLU A 131 -11.67 -19.87 12.92
CA GLU A 131 -10.22 -19.92 12.73
C GLU A 131 -9.77 -21.31 12.25
N ARG A 132 -10.22 -22.38 12.90
CA ARG A 132 -9.91 -23.75 12.47
C ARG A 132 -10.39 -24.04 11.04
N ALA A 133 -11.55 -23.52 10.66
CA ALA A 133 -12.06 -23.67 9.30
C ALA A 133 -11.17 -22.95 8.28
N VAL A 134 -10.77 -21.70 8.55
CA VAL A 134 -9.85 -20.93 7.69
C VAL A 134 -8.50 -21.65 7.59
N ARG A 135 -7.90 -22.06 8.70
CA ARG A 135 -6.62 -22.78 8.69
C ARG A 135 -6.68 -24.08 7.88
N ARG A 136 -7.79 -24.83 7.95
CA ARG A 136 -7.99 -26.02 7.08
C ARG A 136 -8.11 -25.67 5.61
N MET A 137 -8.73 -24.53 5.25
CA MET A 137 -8.76 -24.05 3.85
C MET A 137 -7.36 -23.72 3.35
N LEU A 138 -6.55 -23.06 4.17
CA LEU A 138 -5.16 -22.70 3.84
C LEU A 138 -4.22 -23.92 3.72
N GLN A 139 -4.60 -25.09 4.26
CA GLN A 139 -3.82 -26.34 4.15
C GLN A 139 -4.08 -27.10 2.84
N ARG A 140 -5.11 -26.75 2.11
CA ARG A 140 -5.41 -27.43 0.85
C ARG A 140 -4.32 -27.17 -0.18
N PRO A 141 -3.87 -28.20 -0.92
CA PRO A 141 -2.82 -28.02 -1.92
C PRO A 141 -3.30 -27.23 -3.15
N GLU A 142 -4.61 -27.09 -3.32
CA GLU A 142 -5.25 -26.40 -4.43
C GLU A 142 -6.60 -25.80 -3.99
N GLY A 143 -7.02 -24.76 -4.68
CA GLY A 143 -8.29 -24.07 -4.45
C GLY A 143 -8.15 -22.56 -4.40
N ILE A 144 -9.28 -21.87 -4.27
CA ILE A 144 -9.36 -20.43 -4.17
C ILE A 144 -10.14 -20.06 -2.91
N VAL A 145 -9.64 -19.07 -2.17
CA VAL A 145 -10.34 -18.45 -1.03
C VAL A 145 -10.64 -17.01 -1.42
N ILE A 146 -11.92 -16.63 -1.43
CA ILE A 146 -12.36 -15.28 -1.81
C ILE A 146 -12.94 -14.58 -0.58
N LEU A 147 -12.43 -13.37 -0.29
CA LEU A 147 -12.99 -12.45 0.70
C LEU A 147 -13.79 -11.36 -0.01
N SER A 148 -15.07 -11.25 0.34
CA SER A 148 -15.97 -10.23 -0.20
C SER A 148 -16.56 -9.37 0.91
N GLY A 149 -16.81 -8.09 0.62
CA GLY A 149 -17.40 -7.15 1.56
C GLY A 149 -17.17 -5.69 1.15
N PRO A 150 -17.84 -4.73 1.78
CA PRO A 150 -17.68 -3.31 1.47
C PRO A 150 -16.29 -2.78 1.84
N THR A 151 -15.96 -1.58 1.35
CA THR A 151 -14.73 -0.87 1.76
C THR A 151 -14.75 -0.64 3.27
N GLY A 152 -13.59 -0.82 3.91
CA GLY A 152 -13.44 -0.67 5.37
C GLY A 152 -13.91 -1.86 6.20
N SER A 153 -14.40 -2.97 5.59
CA SER A 153 -14.85 -4.17 6.32
C SER A 153 -13.72 -5.07 6.86
N GLY A 154 -12.45 -4.67 6.70
CA GLY A 154 -11.32 -5.44 7.20
C GLY A 154 -10.80 -6.54 6.25
N LYS A 155 -11.19 -6.55 4.97
CA LYS A 155 -10.73 -7.55 3.99
C LYS A 155 -9.20 -7.63 3.90
N SER A 156 -8.53 -6.51 3.67
CA SER A 156 -7.06 -6.46 3.55
C SER A 156 -6.38 -6.92 4.84
N THR A 157 -6.91 -6.53 6.00
CA THR A 157 -6.40 -6.98 7.30
C THR A 157 -6.55 -8.50 7.45
N THR A 158 -7.72 -9.04 7.09
CA THR A 158 -7.97 -10.49 7.14
C THR A 158 -7.08 -11.25 6.15
N LEU A 159 -6.88 -10.73 4.93
CA LEU A 159 -5.95 -11.33 3.95
C LEU A 159 -4.52 -11.37 4.50
N ARG A 160 -4.04 -10.31 5.12
CA ARG A 160 -2.72 -10.26 5.74
C ARG A 160 -2.59 -11.25 6.89
N THR A 161 -3.60 -11.33 7.76
CA THR A 161 -3.66 -12.33 8.84
C THR A 161 -3.66 -13.76 8.30
N ALA A 162 -4.45 -14.04 7.27
CA ALA A 162 -4.49 -15.36 6.62
C ALA A 162 -3.15 -15.70 5.97
N SER A 163 -2.50 -14.74 5.33
CA SER A 163 -1.18 -14.90 4.71
C SER A 163 -0.09 -15.19 5.72
N ALA A 164 -0.07 -14.47 6.84
CA ALA A 164 0.85 -14.72 7.95
C ALA A 164 0.61 -16.12 8.55
N ALA A 165 -0.66 -16.48 8.80
CA ALA A 165 -1.05 -17.79 9.30
C ALA A 165 -0.69 -18.93 8.32
N TYR A 166 -0.77 -18.70 7.01
CA TYR A 166 -0.31 -19.65 5.99
C TYR A 166 1.19 -19.93 6.13
N LEU A 167 2.02 -18.89 6.18
CA LEU A 167 3.46 -19.04 6.30
C LEU A 167 3.85 -19.69 7.65
N GLU A 168 3.23 -19.26 8.75
CA GLU A 168 3.42 -19.82 10.08
C GLU A 168 3.12 -21.33 10.13
N GLN A 169 2.02 -21.74 9.51
CA GLN A 169 1.55 -23.13 9.52
C GLN A 169 2.53 -24.10 8.83
N TYR A 170 3.20 -23.68 7.76
CA TYR A 170 4.22 -24.47 7.10
C TYR A 170 5.61 -24.28 7.71
N GLY A 171 5.76 -23.30 8.59
CA GLY A 171 6.96 -23.03 9.37
C GLY A 171 8.09 -22.39 8.58
N PHE A 172 9.20 -22.21 9.29
CA PHE A 172 10.38 -21.53 8.80
C PHE A 172 11.63 -22.41 8.98
N ASN A 173 12.59 -22.24 8.09
CA ASN A 173 13.94 -22.74 8.27
C ASN A 173 14.74 -21.66 8.97
N ASP A 174 15.41 -22.01 10.08
CA ASP A 174 16.36 -21.12 10.73
C ASP A 174 17.75 -21.34 10.13
N THR A 175 18.30 -20.27 9.58
CA THR A 175 19.65 -20.26 9.00
C THR A 175 20.46 -19.16 9.70
N GLY A 176 20.97 -19.48 10.89
CA GLY A 176 21.80 -18.57 11.68
C GLY A 176 21.05 -17.32 12.18
N GLY A 177 19.80 -17.49 12.63
CA GLY A 177 18.94 -16.39 13.10
C GLY A 177 18.11 -15.73 12.02
N ILE A 178 18.22 -16.18 10.76
CA ILE A 178 17.36 -15.73 9.66
C ILE A 178 16.27 -16.77 9.45
N LEU A 179 15.02 -16.37 9.69
CA LEU A 179 13.85 -17.23 9.48
C LEU A 179 13.39 -17.13 8.03
N LEU A 180 13.58 -18.19 7.27
CA LEU A 180 13.13 -18.30 5.88
C LEU A 180 11.89 -19.19 5.80
N PRO A 181 10.77 -18.70 5.22
CA PRO A 181 9.56 -19.53 5.11
C PRO A 181 9.82 -20.76 4.24
N ARG A 182 9.21 -21.88 4.61
CA ARG A 182 9.29 -23.14 3.84
C ARG A 182 8.38 -23.15 2.62
N ARG A 183 7.48 -22.17 2.51
CA ARG A 183 6.55 -22.01 1.40
C ARG A 183 6.71 -20.63 0.77
N ARG A 184 6.53 -20.55 -0.54
CA ARG A 184 6.56 -19.30 -1.29
C ARG A 184 5.17 -18.71 -1.39
N LEU A 185 4.91 -17.68 -0.60
CA LEU A 185 3.75 -16.82 -0.78
C LEU A 185 4.15 -15.62 -1.64
N PHE A 186 3.53 -15.51 -2.79
CA PHE A 186 3.70 -14.37 -3.68
C PHE A 186 2.47 -13.47 -3.62
N THR A 187 2.63 -12.15 -3.57
CA THR A 187 1.49 -11.25 -3.55
C THR A 187 1.49 -10.33 -4.78
N ILE A 188 0.29 -10.03 -5.25
CA ILE A 188 0.00 -9.12 -6.36
C ILE A 188 -0.96 -8.07 -5.82
N GLU A 189 -0.50 -6.85 -5.60
CA GLU A 189 -1.25 -5.81 -4.89
C GLU A 189 -1.08 -4.45 -5.59
N SER A 190 -2.07 -3.57 -5.50
CA SER A 190 -2.00 -2.24 -6.14
C SER A 190 -2.46 -1.11 -5.20
N PRO A 191 -1.54 -0.53 -4.40
CA PRO A 191 -0.28 -1.06 -3.91
C PRO A 191 -0.48 -1.99 -2.70
N PRO A 192 0.58 -2.69 -2.20
CA PRO A 192 0.53 -3.39 -0.92
C PRO A 192 0.16 -2.44 0.23
N GLU A 193 -0.83 -2.85 1.04
CA GLU A 193 -1.35 -2.04 2.16
C GLU A 193 -0.62 -2.28 3.48
N GLY A 194 0.39 -3.13 3.50
CA GLY A 194 1.23 -3.41 4.66
C GLY A 194 2.15 -4.59 4.42
N ARG A 195 3.16 -4.74 5.26
CA ARG A 195 4.13 -5.82 5.13
C ARG A 195 3.56 -7.17 5.60
N ILE A 196 3.89 -8.22 4.88
CA ILE A 196 3.67 -9.61 5.28
C ILE A 196 5.05 -10.27 5.40
N PRO A 197 5.59 -10.45 6.62
CA PRO A 197 6.91 -11.04 6.81
C PRO A 197 7.02 -12.43 6.17
N GLY A 198 8.04 -12.63 5.36
CA GLY A 198 8.26 -13.88 4.64
C GLY A 198 7.56 -14.01 3.30
N ALA A 199 6.61 -13.12 2.94
CA ALA A 199 6.02 -13.08 1.62
C ALA A 199 6.89 -12.30 0.62
N ILE A 200 6.80 -12.68 -0.65
CA ILE A 200 7.34 -11.91 -1.77
C ILE A 200 6.23 -10.99 -2.25
N GLN A 201 6.25 -9.74 -1.79
CA GLN A 201 5.21 -8.76 -2.09
C GLN A 201 5.57 -7.94 -3.32
N THR A 202 4.64 -7.83 -4.27
CA THR A 202 4.80 -7.01 -5.47
C THR A 202 3.72 -5.96 -5.57
N ALA A 203 4.12 -4.78 -6.05
CA ALA A 203 3.20 -3.73 -6.41
C ALA A 203 2.99 -3.75 -7.93
N VAL A 204 1.73 -3.81 -8.36
CA VAL A 204 1.40 -3.79 -9.77
C VAL A 204 0.87 -2.42 -10.20
N MET A 205 1.02 -2.09 -11.47
CA MET A 205 0.30 -0.97 -12.05
C MET A 205 -1.18 -1.32 -12.16
N ASP A 206 -2.04 -0.43 -11.69
CA ASP A 206 -3.50 -0.60 -11.69
C ASP A 206 -4.08 -0.43 -13.10
N THR A 207 -3.69 -1.35 -13.99
CA THR A 207 -4.21 -1.48 -15.36
C THR A 207 -4.56 -2.94 -15.61
N ALA A 208 -5.56 -3.18 -16.46
CA ALA A 208 -5.97 -4.54 -16.83
C ALA A 208 -4.77 -5.38 -17.31
N GLN A 209 -3.91 -4.81 -18.16
CA GLN A 209 -2.72 -5.52 -18.65
C GLN A 209 -1.69 -5.76 -17.54
N GLY A 210 -1.49 -4.80 -16.62
CA GLY A 210 -0.59 -4.95 -15.48
C GLY A 210 -0.99 -6.11 -14.57
N TRP A 211 -2.28 -6.29 -14.31
CA TRP A 211 -2.80 -7.42 -13.54
C TRP A 211 -2.54 -8.75 -14.25
N VAL A 212 -2.93 -8.87 -15.52
CA VAL A 212 -2.71 -10.10 -16.33
C VAL A 212 -1.23 -10.48 -16.38
N ASP A 213 -0.34 -9.53 -16.65
CA ASP A 213 1.09 -9.80 -16.76
C ASP A 213 1.70 -10.19 -15.41
N SER A 214 1.22 -9.60 -14.32
CA SER A 214 1.67 -9.93 -12.98
C SER A 214 1.26 -11.34 -12.56
N VAL A 215 0.01 -11.75 -12.83
CA VAL A 215 -0.44 -13.13 -12.56
C VAL A 215 0.34 -14.14 -13.40
N LYS A 216 0.50 -13.89 -14.68
CA LYS A 216 1.30 -14.77 -15.58
C LYS A 216 2.76 -14.87 -15.13
N SER A 217 3.33 -13.79 -14.65
CA SER A 217 4.70 -13.78 -14.14
C SER A 217 4.80 -14.54 -12.81
N ALA A 218 3.85 -14.32 -11.89
CA ALA A 218 3.81 -15.01 -10.61
C ALA A 218 3.76 -16.53 -10.80
N LEU A 219 2.94 -17.05 -11.71
CA LEU A 219 2.82 -18.48 -12.01
C LEU A 219 4.13 -19.13 -12.51
N ARG A 220 5.07 -18.33 -13.02
CA ARG A 220 6.39 -18.83 -13.49
C ARG A 220 7.47 -18.78 -12.39
N LEU A 221 7.15 -18.23 -11.23
CA LEU A 221 8.10 -18.03 -10.11
C LEU A 221 8.00 -19.14 -9.04
N ASP A 222 7.39 -20.27 -9.38
CA ASP A 222 7.22 -21.43 -8.49
C ASP A 222 6.56 -21.06 -7.15
N PRO A 223 5.39 -20.40 -7.15
CA PRO A 223 4.70 -20.04 -5.93
C PRO A 223 3.94 -21.25 -5.37
N ASP A 224 3.96 -21.43 -4.05
CA ASP A 224 3.06 -22.37 -3.36
C ASP A 224 1.67 -21.74 -3.12
N ALA A 225 1.61 -20.42 -3.00
CA ALA A 225 0.37 -19.66 -2.89
C ALA A 225 0.53 -18.27 -3.50
N ILE A 226 -0.54 -17.77 -4.08
CA ILE A 226 -0.63 -16.40 -4.61
C ILE A 226 -1.76 -15.67 -3.88
N LEU A 227 -1.44 -14.50 -3.31
CA LEU A 227 -2.43 -13.55 -2.84
C LEU A 227 -2.66 -12.52 -3.93
N ASN A 228 -3.89 -12.46 -4.45
CA ASN A 228 -4.35 -11.37 -5.29
C ASN A 228 -5.07 -10.35 -4.40
N GLY A 229 -4.54 -9.13 -4.27
CA GLY A 229 -5.01 -8.12 -3.34
C GLY A 229 -6.45 -7.68 -3.60
N GLU A 230 -6.85 -7.67 -4.88
CA GLU A 230 -8.22 -7.33 -5.26
C GLU A 230 -8.60 -7.91 -6.62
N ILE A 231 -9.89 -8.15 -6.79
CA ILE A 231 -10.51 -8.54 -8.05
C ILE A 231 -11.60 -7.50 -8.34
N ARG A 232 -11.37 -6.62 -9.31
CA ARG A 232 -12.32 -5.56 -9.71
C ARG A 232 -13.06 -5.88 -11.00
N ASP A 233 -12.40 -6.60 -11.87
CA ASP A 233 -12.88 -6.91 -13.22
C ASP A 233 -12.40 -8.28 -13.67
N HIS A 234 -12.76 -8.66 -14.90
CA HIS A 234 -12.37 -9.93 -15.48
C HIS A 234 -10.84 -10.05 -15.64
N ALA A 235 -10.13 -8.98 -15.95
CA ALA A 235 -8.69 -9.01 -16.14
C ALA A 235 -7.93 -9.28 -14.83
N SER A 236 -8.41 -8.76 -13.69
CA SER A 236 -7.84 -9.01 -12.36
C SER A 236 -8.23 -10.37 -11.77
N ALA A 237 -9.16 -11.11 -12.42
CA ALA A 237 -9.63 -12.44 -12.00
C ALA A 237 -8.92 -13.61 -12.72
N ILE A 238 -8.12 -13.33 -13.75
CA ILE A 238 -7.35 -14.32 -14.50
C ILE A 238 -6.04 -14.61 -13.80
#